data_a29e9ac08d1ed6e1139f475520a116c8
#
_entry.id   a29e9ac08d1ed6e1139f475520a116c8
#
_cell.length_a   1.000
_cell.length_b   1.000
_cell.length_c   1.000
_cell.angle_alpha   90.00
_cell.angle_beta   90.00
_cell.angle_gamma   90.00
#
_symmetry.space_group_name_H-M   'P 1'
#
loop_
_entity.id
_entity.type
_entity.pdbx_description
1 polymer ?
#
loop_
_entity_poly.entity_id
_entity_poly.type
_entity_poly.pdbx_seq_one_letter_code
_entity_poly.pdbx_strand_id
1 'polypeptide(L)'
;PDSDKVKADNGKVYNRMTTVNGLFTAGDGVGASGHKFSSGSHTEGRLASKAMVKYALDNKDWKVELDTDPAVLAEEIYKPVRNFIEHKDYSTAIDVNPHYITPKMLQMRLQKIMDEYVAGVATYYNTNDKMLAVAEEKLEMLKEDAQKMRAKDLHELLRAWENYHRILTAEA
;
A
#
# COMPACT_ATOMS: atom_id res chain seq x y z
N PRO A 1 8.82 -3.36 -13.98
CA PRO A 1 9.65 -2.34 -14.58
C PRO A 1 10.84 -3.01 -15.26
N ASP A 2 11.16 -2.58 -16.49
CA ASP A 2 12.39 -2.97 -17.14
C ASP A 2 13.56 -2.53 -16.26
N SER A 3 14.23 -3.48 -15.63
CA SER A 3 15.32 -3.21 -14.68
C SER A 3 16.42 -2.32 -15.28
N ASP A 4 16.52 -2.30 -16.61
CA ASP A 4 17.51 -1.51 -17.34
C ASP A 4 17.15 -0.02 -17.49
N LYS A 5 15.92 0.36 -17.14
CA LYS A 5 15.43 1.74 -17.22
C LYS A 5 15.41 2.47 -15.89
N VAL A 6 15.41 1.74 -14.78
CA VAL A 6 15.39 2.33 -13.44
C VAL A 6 16.82 2.57 -12.98
N LYS A 7 17.20 3.85 -12.88
CA LYS A 7 18.50 4.27 -12.36
C LYS A 7 18.34 4.80 -10.95
N ALA A 8 19.25 4.42 -10.07
CA ALA A 8 19.40 5.03 -8.76
C ALA A 8 19.94 6.47 -8.87
N ASP A 9 19.90 7.25 -7.80
CA ASP A 9 20.42 8.62 -7.75
C ASP A 9 21.90 8.73 -8.12
N ASN A 10 22.68 7.67 -7.88
CA ASN A 10 24.07 7.56 -8.30
C ASN A 10 24.25 7.22 -9.81
N GLY A 11 23.15 7.18 -10.57
CA GLY A 11 23.13 6.88 -12.01
C GLY A 11 23.32 5.42 -12.38
N LYS A 12 23.52 4.51 -11.41
CA LYS A 12 23.70 3.07 -11.64
C LYS A 12 22.36 2.32 -11.66
N VAL A 13 22.36 1.21 -12.37
CA VAL A 13 21.22 0.27 -12.44
C VAL A 13 21.46 -0.89 -11.49
N TYR A 14 20.45 -1.24 -10.69
CA TYR A 14 20.49 -2.39 -9.81
C TYR A 14 19.32 -3.33 -10.09
N ASN A 15 19.63 -4.59 -10.29
CA ASN A 15 18.62 -5.60 -10.61
C ASN A 15 17.57 -5.68 -9.51
N ARG A 16 16.28 -5.70 -9.88
CA ARG A 16 15.13 -5.76 -8.95
C ARG A 16 14.94 -4.51 -8.07
N MET A 17 15.66 -3.42 -8.29
CA MET A 17 15.37 -2.16 -7.63
C MET A 17 14.09 -1.54 -8.25
N THR A 18 13.23 -0.99 -7.40
CA THR A 18 12.05 -0.24 -7.81
C THR A 18 12.42 1.19 -8.22
N THR A 19 11.45 2.02 -8.57
CA THR A 19 11.64 3.45 -8.81
C THR A 19 12.04 4.23 -7.54
N VAL A 20 11.87 3.61 -6.37
CA VAL A 20 12.31 4.16 -5.09
C VAL A 20 13.73 3.67 -4.79
N ASN A 21 14.66 4.59 -4.57
CA ASN A 21 16.04 4.28 -4.28
C ASN A 21 16.20 3.38 -3.05
N GLY A 22 16.94 2.29 -3.22
CA GLY A 22 17.21 1.34 -2.14
C GLY A 22 16.06 0.38 -1.82
N LEU A 23 14.90 0.54 -2.46
CA LEU A 23 13.79 -0.41 -2.33
C LEU A 23 13.86 -1.47 -3.43
N PHE A 24 13.92 -2.72 -3.03
CA PHE A 24 14.01 -3.87 -3.92
C PHE A 24 12.78 -4.75 -3.79
N THR A 25 12.45 -5.48 -4.86
CA THR A 25 11.30 -6.39 -4.90
C THR A 25 11.72 -7.76 -5.43
N ALA A 26 11.05 -8.80 -4.96
CA ALA A 26 11.26 -10.19 -5.41
C ALA A 26 9.97 -10.99 -5.30
N GLY A 27 9.88 -12.11 -6.00
CA GLY A 27 8.70 -12.97 -5.98
C GLY A 27 7.49 -12.32 -6.60
N ASP A 28 6.34 -12.44 -5.97
CA ASP A 28 5.07 -11.94 -6.49
C ASP A 28 5.00 -10.41 -6.63
N GLY A 29 5.87 -9.67 -5.93
CA GLY A 29 6.01 -8.23 -6.10
C GLY A 29 6.70 -7.80 -7.41
N VAL A 30 7.24 -8.76 -8.19
CA VAL A 30 7.94 -8.47 -9.46
C VAL A 30 7.06 -8.84 -10.64
N GLY A 31 6.77 -7.88 -11.52
CA GLY A 31 6.04 -8.13 -12.76
C GLY A 31 6.82 -8.88 -13.84
N ALA A 32 8.13 -9.05 -13.69
CA ALA A 32 9.04 -9.52 -14.72
C ALA A 32 9.13 -11.05 -14.88
N SER A 33 8.61 -11.83 -13.93
CA SER A 33 8.67 -13.30 -13.97
C SER A 33 7.29 -13.91 -14.17
N GLY A 34 7.17 -14.81 -15.13
CA GLY A 34 5.93 -15.57 -15.37
C GLY A 34 5.67 -16.69 -14.37
N HIS A 35 6.68 -17.10 -13.60
CA HIS A 35 6.60 -18.19 -12.63
C HIS A 35 6.84 -17.67 -11.22
N LYS A 36 5.75 -17.51 -10.46
CA LYS A 36 5.70 -16.93 -9.11
C LYS A 36 5.61 -17.99 -8.01
N PHE A 37 6.09 -19.19 -8.24
CA PHE A 37 6.16 -20.24 -7.22
C PHE A 37 7.56 -20.31 -6.58
N SER A 38 7.78 -21.23 -5.65
CA SER A 38 8.96 -21.28 -4.79
C SER A 38 10.31 -21.14 -5.51
N SER A 39 10.50 -21.80 -6.65
CA SER A 39 11.78 -21.72 -7.38
C SER A 39 12.00 -20.35 -8.05
N GLY A 40 10.96 -19.77 -8.64
CA GLY A 40 11.02 -18.42 -9.22
C GLY A 40 11.27 -17.37 -8.16
N SER A 41 10.51 -17.39 -7.07
CA SER A 41 10.69 -16.47 -5.94
C SER A 41 12.06 -16.57 -5.31
N HIS A 42 12.61 -17.79 -5.16
CA HIS A 42 13.97 -18.01 -4.67
C HIS A 42 15.03 -17.42 -5.61
N THR A 43 14.87 -17.63 -6.92
CA THR A 43 15.79 -17.07 -7.92
C THR A 43 15.78 -15.56 -7.89
N GLU A 44 14.59 -14.94 -7.85
CA GLU A 44 14.46 -13.49 -7.78
C GLU A 44 15.01 -12.92 -6.47
N GLY A 45 14.78 -13.58 -5.34
CA GLY A 45 15.36 -13.23 -4.05
C GLY A 45 16.90 -13.22 -4.10
N ARG A 46 17.52 -14.20 -4.77
CA ARG A 46 18.98 -14.23 -4.97
C ARG A 46 19.47 -13.08 -5.85
N LEU A 47 18.73 -12.72 -6.91
CA LEU A 47 19.08 -11.58 -7.77
C LEU A 47 18.96 -10.26 -7.01
N ALA A 48 17.86 -10.07 -6.29
CA ALA A 48 17.64 -8.90 -5.46
C ALA A 48 18.72 -8.77 -4.39
N SER A 49 19.03 -9.84 -3.65
CA SER A 49 20.05 -9.82 -2.58
C SER A 49 21.44 -9.42 -3.09
N LYS A 50 21.86 -9.95 -4.24
CA LYS A 50 23.13 -9.53 -4.86
C LYS A 50 23.14 -8.05 -5.23
N ALA A 51 22.03 -7.55 -5.76
CA ALA A 51 21.87 -6.15 -6.12
C ALA A 51 21.85 -5.24 -4.90
N MET A 52 21.17 -5.66 -3.80
CA MET A 52 21.15 -4.97 -2.51
C MET A 52 22.55 -4.80 -1.93
N VAL A 53 23.35 -5.88 -1.91
CA VAL A 53 24.74 -5.82 -1.44
C VAL A 53 25.55 -4.83 -2.27
N LYS A 54 25.42 -4.92 -3.61
CA LYS A 54 26.11 -3.99 -4.50
C LYS A 54 25.67 -2.54 -4.27
N TYR A 55 24.36 -2.32 -4.12
CA TYR A 55 23.81 -0.98 -3.82
C TYR A 55 24.38 -0.44 -2.51
N ALA A 56 24.38 -1.25 -1.44
CA ALA A 56 24.92 -0.85 -0.14
C ALA A 56 26.41 -0.49 -0.20
N LEU A 57 27.22 -1.27 -0.93
CA LEU A 57 28.64 -0.98 -1.13
C LEU A 57 28.89 0.27 -1.96
N ASP A 58 28.10 0.50 -2.99
CA ASP A 58 28.19 1.69 -3.86
C ASP A 58 27.74 2.98 -3.13
N ASN A 59 26.90 2.87 -2.10
CA ASN A 59 26.31 3.97 -1.35
C ASN A 59 26.68 3.95 0.16
N LYS A 60 27.81 3.38 0.53
CA LYS A 60 28.25 3.19 1.92
C LYS A 60 28.31 4.48 2.75
N ASP A 61 28.51 5.61 2.09
CA ASP A 61 28.62 6.93 2.71
C ASP A 61 27.26 7.67 2.75
N TRP A 62 26.22 7.07 2.17
CA TRP A 62 24.88 7.64 2.17
C TRP A 62 24.24 7.52 3.56
N LYS A 63 23.76 8.65 4.07
CA LYS A 63 22.99 8.70 5.31
C LYS A 63 21.52 8.83 4.98
N VAL A 64 20.69 7.99 5.60
CA VAL A 64 19.24 8.11 5.51
C VAL A 64 18.82 9.29 6.38
N GLU A 65 18.24 10.30 5.75
CA GLU A 65 17.59 11.42 6.42
C GLU A 65 16.09 11.31 6.14
N LEU A 66 15.27 11.45 7.17
CA LEU A 66 13.83 11.49 7.03
C LEU A 66 13.40 12.95 6.89
N ASP A 67 12.62 13.25 5.87
CA ASP A 67 12.06 14.60 5.67
C ASP A 67 11.02 14.98 6.73
N THR A 68 10.48 13.96 7.43
CA THR A 68 9.44 14.12 8.44
C THR A 68 9.90 13.52 9.76
N ASP A 69 9.54 14.15 10.86
CA ASP A 69 9.81 13.65 12.21
C ASP A 69 9.20 12.24 12.37
N PRO A 70 9.99 11.25 12.81
CA PRO A 70 9.50 9.89 13.06
C PRO A 70 8.27 9.82 13.97
N ALA A 71 8.15 10.75 14.92
CA ALA A 71 6.99 10.82 15.81
C ALA A 71 5.70 11.18 15.03
N VAL A 72 5.78 12.08 14.06
CA VAL A 72 4.63 12.47 13.21
C VAL A 72 4.21 11.29 12.34
N LEU A 73 5.17 10.57 11.74
CA LEU A 73 4.87 9.37 10.95
C LEU A 73 4.24 8.27 11.81
N ALA A 74 4.75 8.05 13.02
CA ALA A 74 4.18 7.08 13.95
C ALA A 74 2.73 7.45 14.34
N GLU A 75 2.46 8.75 14.56
CA GLU A 75 1.12 9.25 14.84
C GLU A 75 0.13 8.91 13.71
N GLU A 76 0.53 9.08 12.47
CA GLU A 76 -0.30 8.78 11.31
C GLU A 76 -0.52 7.27 11.17
N ILE A 77 0.54 6.47 11.24
CA ILE A 77 0.49 5.01 11.09
C ILE A 77 -0.39 4.36 12.17
N TYR A 78 -0.31 4.84 13.42
CA TYR A 78 -1.06 4.29 14.54
C TYR A 78 -2.46 4.90 14.73
N LYS A 79 -2.91 5.78 13.86
CA LYS A 79 -4.23 6.41 13.94
C LYS A 79 -5.39 5.40 14.06
N PRO A 80 -5.46 4.29 13.30
CA PRO A 80 -6.51 3.28 13.48
C PRO A 80 -6.49 2.63 14.87
N VAL A 81 -5.30 2.43 15.44
CA VAL A 81 -5.13 1.87 16.78
C VAL A 81 -5.65 2.83 17.85
N ARG A 82 -5.31 4.10 17.74
CA ARG A 82 -5.83 5.13 18.65
C ARG A 82 -7.34 5.24 18.59
N ASN A 83 -7.89 5.30 17.39
CA ASN A 83 -9.34 5.30 17.20
C ASN A 83 -10.01 4.09 17.85
N PHE A 84 -9.41 2.91 17.79
CA PHE A 84 -9.90 1.72 18.46
C PHE A 84 -9.87 1.88 19.99
N ILE A 85 -8.76 2.32 20.56
CA ILE A 85 -8.60 2.49 22.01
C ILE A 85 -9.62 3.51 22.55
N GLU A 86 -9.80 4.61 21.85
CA GLU A 86 -10.70 5.71 22.23
C GLU A 86 -12.18 5.30 22.16
N HIS A 87 -12.55 4.44 21.21
CA HIS A 87 -13.94 4.11 20.93
C HIS A 87 -14.31 2.63 21.14
N LYS A 88 -13.45 1.85 21.79
CA LYS A 88 -13.65 0.40 21.99
C LYS A 88 -14.96 0.03 22.71
N ASP A 89 -15.45 0.93 23.53
CA ASP A 89 -16.68 0.74 24.31
C ASP A 89 -17.93 1.30 23.59
N TYR A 90 -17.77 1.89 22.41
CA TYR A 90 -18.87 2.41 21.62
C TYR A 90 -19.57 1.28 20.87
N SER A 91 -20.90 1.38 20.74
CA SER A 91 -21.65 0.42 19.94
C SER A 91 -21.18 0.41 18.49
N THR A 92 -21.02 -0.79 17.94
CA THR A 92 -20.71 -1.00 16.52
C THR A 92 -21.96 -1.29 15.69
N ALA A 93 -23.14 -1.30 16.32
CA ALA A 93 -24.41 -1.50 15.63
C ALA A 93 -24.78 -0.25 14.86
N ILE A 94 -25.04 -0.38 13.57
CA ILE A 94 -25.29 0.74 12.65
C ILE A 94 -26.58 1.50 12.97
N ASP A 95 -27.56 0.82 13.57
CA ASP A 95 -28.81 1.40 14.03
C ASP A 95 -28.65 2.27 15.29
N VAL A 96 -27.55 2.03 16.04
CA VAL A 96 -27.21 2.80 17.25
C VAL A 96 -26.16 3.88 16.92
N ASN A 97 -25.20 3.56 16.07
CA ASN A 97 -24.13 4.46 15.69
C ASN A 97 -24.00 4.57 14.16
N PRO A 98 -24.75 5.46 13.51
CA PRO A 98 -24.77 5.60 12.05
C PRO A 98 -23.44 6.09 11.47
N HIS A 99 -22.56 6.65 12.31
CA HIS A 99 -21.21 7.07 11.89
C HIS A 99 -20.18 5.94 11.95
N TYR A 100 -20.58 4.77 12.42
CA TYR A 100 -19.70 3.62 12.46
C TYR A 100 -19.55 2.99 11.08
N ILE A 101 -18.30 2.89 10.63
CA ILE A 101 -17.94 2.20 9.39
C ILE A 101 -17.13 0.96 9.76
N THR A 102 -17.64 -0.22 9.40
CA THR A 102 -16.90 -1.46 9.63
C THR A 102 -15.75 -1.60 8.64
N PRO A 103 -14.65 -2.29 9.00
CA PRO A 103 -13.56 -2.60 8.07
C PRO A 103 -14.05 -3.28 6.79
N LYS A 104 -15.06 -4.16 6.90
CA LYS A 104 -15.65 -4.84 5.74
C LYS A 104 -16.39 -3.87 4.82
N MET A 105 -17.16 -2.93 5.36
CA MET A 105 -17.83 -1.92 4.53
C MET A 105 -16.83 -1.05 3.77
N LEU A 106 -15.76 -0.62 4.44
CA LEU A 106 -14.70 0.16 3.81
C LEU A 106 -14.01 -0.63 2.69
N GLN A 107 -13.68 -1.89 2.95
CA GLN A 107 -13.08 -2.78 1.95
C GLN A 107 -13.96 -2.94 0.71
N MET A 108 -15.27 -3.12 0.89
CA MET A 108 -16.21 -3.25 -0.24
C MET A 108 -16.29 -1.97 -1.05
N ARG A 109 -16.25 -0.79 -0.41
CA ARG A 109 -16.20 0.49 -1.11
C ARG A 109 -14.93 0.63 -1.93
N LEU A 110 -13.77 0.29 -1.37
CA LEU A 110 -12.50 0.28 -2.09
C LEU A 110 -12.55 -0.66 -3.30
N GLN A 111 -12.98 -1.89 -3.10
CA GLN A 111 -13.10 -2.87 -4.20
C GLN A 111 -14.00 -2.36 -5.32
N LYS A 112 -15.10 -1.70 -4.99
CA LYS A 112 -16.00 -1.13 -5.98
C LYS A 112 -15.35 0.01 -6.78
N ILE A 113 -14.61 0.90 -6.14
CA ILE A 113 -13.87 1.96 -6.82
C ILE A 113 -12.87 1.36 -7.81
N MET A 114 -12.07 0.41 -7.36
CA MET A 114 -11.06 -0.24 -8.19
C MET A 114 -11.68 -1.01 -9.36
N ASP A 115 -12.80 -1.71 -9.12
CA ASP A 115 -13.48 -2.48 -10.17
C ASP A 115 -14.14 -1.59 -11.24
N GLU A 116 -14.75 -0.49 -10.83
CA GLU A 116 -15.50 0.38 -11.75
C GLU A 116 -14.62 1.40 -12.50
N TYR A 117 -13.50 1.82 -11.94
CA TYR A 117 -12.71 2.94 -12.50
C TYR A 117 -11.27 2.59 -12.82
N VAL A 118 -10.70 1.54 -12.24
CA VAL A 118 -9.27 1.21 -12.36
C VAL A 118 -9.07 -0.14 -13.07
N ALA A 119 -9.69 -0.29 -14.24
CA ALA A 119 -9.58 -1.47 -15.08
C ALA A 119 -9.96 -2.79 -14.41
N GLY A 120 -11.02 -2.80 -13.62
CA GLY A 120 -11.57 -4.01 -13.03
C GLY A 120 -12.46 -4.81 -14.01
N VAL A 121 -13.06 -5.88 -13.49
CA VAL A 121 -13.94 -6.78 -14.26
C VAL A 121 -15.17 -6.04 -14.82
N ALA A 122 -15.73 -5.11 -14.04
CA ALA A 122 -16.89 -4.31 -14.45
C ALA A 122 -16.67 -3.50 -15.73
N THR A 123 -15.42 -3.17 -16.03
CA THR A 123 -15.03 -2.40 -17.22
C THR A 123 -14.29 -3.23 -18.26
N TYR A 124 -14.37 -4.55 -18.16
CA TYR A 124 -13.62 -5.48 -19.03
C TYR A 124 -12.12 -5.17 -19.07
N TYR A 125 -11.56 -4.80 -17.91
CA TYR A 125 -10.14 -4.45 -17.74
C TYR A 125 -9.67 -3.21 -18.52
N ASN A 126 -10.61 -2.29 -18.81
CA ASN A 126 -10.30 -1.03 -19.50
C ASN A 126 -10.45 0.15 -18.53
N THR A 127 -9.55 1.12 -18.69
CA THR A 127 -9.61 2.41 -18.02
C THR A 127 -9.08 3.53 -18.92
N ASN A 128 -9.21 4.76 -18.49
CA ASN A 128 -8.68 5.95 -19.15
C ASN A 128 -8.50 7.08 -18.12
N ASP A 129 -7.83 8.14 -18.52
CA ASP A 129 -7.49 9.27 -17.64
C ASP A 129 -8.70 9.86 -16.90
N LYS A 130 -9.87 9.92 -17.55
CA LYS A 130 -11.09 10.45 -16.92
C LYS A 130 -11.64 9.52 -15.85
N MET A 131 -11.57 8.21 -16.08
CA MET A 131 -11.97 7.21 -15.09
C MET A 131 -11.00 7.22 -13.91
N LEU A 132 -9.71 7.33 -14.17
CA LEU A 132 -8.69 7.41 -13.12
C LEU A 132 -8.87 8.67 -12.26
N ALA A 133 -9.16 9.82 -12.86
CA ALA A 133 -9.46 11.05 -12.12
C ALA A 133 -10.70 10.89 -11.18
N VAL A 134 -11.73 10.17 -11.64
CA VAL A 134 -12.87 9.83 -10.77
C VAL A 134 -12.47 8.86 -9.65
N ALA A 135 -11.57 7.91 -9.94
CA ALA A 135 -11.05 7.00 -8.91
C ALA A 135 -10.28 7.76 -7.83
N GLU A 136 -9.40 8.69 -8.20
CA GLU A 136 -8.65 9.55 -7.27
C GLU A 136 -9.60 10.33 -6.34
N GLU A 137 -10.61 11.02 -6.89
CA GLU A 137 -11.61 11.74 -6.10
C GLU A 137 -12.31 10.82 -5.08
N LYS A 138 -12.70 9.60 -5.52
CA LYS A 138 -13.36 8.63 -4.65
C LYS A 138 -12.43 8.04 -3.60
N LEU A 139 -11.15 7.84 -3.91
CA LEU A 139 -10.14 7.37 -2.95
C LEU A 139 -9.89 8.41 -1.87
N GLU A 140 -9.84 9.71 -2.20
CA GLU A 140 -9.77 10.79 -1.21
C GLU A 140 -10.96 10.75 -0.24
N MET A 141 -12.18 10.65 -0.76
CA MET A 141 -13.38 10.51 0.08
C MET A 141 -13.30 9.24 0.96
N LEU A 142 -12.73 8.16 0.44
CA LEU A 142 -12.57 6.91 1.17
C LEU A 142 -11.53 7.02 2.29
N LYS A 143 -10.48 7.82 2.12
CA LYS A 143 -9.51 8.15 3.17
C LYS A 143 -10.18 8.89 4.34
N GLU A 144 -11.07 9.82 4.04
CA GLU A 144 -11.86 10.49 5.07
C GLU A 144 -12.77 9.52 5.83
N ASP A 145 -13.42 8.61 5.10
CA ASP A 145 -14.25 7.56 5.69
C ASP A 145 -13.44 6.57 6.53
N ALA A 146 -12.20 6.28 6.13
CA ALA A 146 -11.30 5.41 6.90
C ALA A 146 -11.01 5.97 8.30
N GLN A 147 -11.09 7.28 8.49
CA GLN A 147 -10.93 7.91 9.80
C GLN A 147 -12.13 7.69 10.73
N LYS A 148 -13.28 7.36 10.17
CA LYS A 148 -14.51 7.02 10.90
C LYS A 148 -14.63 5.51 11.16
N MET A 149 -13.68 4.73 10.66
CA MET A 149 -13.68 3.28 10.82
C MET A 149 -13.50 2.90 12.30
N ARG A 150 -14.29 1.91 12.73
CA ARG A 150 -14.25 1.38 14.09
C ARG A 150 -14.00 -0.13 14.05
N ALA A 151 -13.42 -0.63 15.10
CA ALA A 151 -13.21 -2.04 15.31
C ALA A 151 -13.86 -2.47 16.61
N LYS A 152 -14.57 -3.57 16.62
CA LYS A 152 -15.23 -4.13 17.82
C LYS A 152 -14.26 -4.96 18.66
N ASP A 153 -13.21 -5.48 18.05
CA ASP A 153 -12.20 -6.33 18.66
C ASP A 153 -10.84 -6.20 17.95
N LEU A 154 -9.83 -6.88 18.46
CA LEU A 154 -8.48 -6.84 17.90
C LEU A 154 -8.40 -7.44 16.48
N HIS A 155 -9.27 -8.38 16.14
CA HIS A 155 -9.32 -8.95 14.80
C HIS A 155 -9.81 -7.93 13.77
N GLU A 156 -10.88 -7.20 14.10
CA GLU A 156 -11.36 -6.10 13.26
C GLU A 156 -10.36 -4.94 13.22
N LEU A 157 -9.65 -4.66 14.31
CA LEU A 157 -8.59 -3.65 14.31
C LEU A 157 -7.50 -3.96 13.28
N LEU A 158 -7.08 -5.23 13.21
CA LEU A 158 -6.13 -5.65 12.19
C LEU A 158 -6.67 -5.42 10.77
N ARG A 159 -7.96 -5.74 10.53
CA ARG A 159 -8.63 -5.48 9.26
C ARG A 159 -8.76 -3.99 8.94
N ALA A 160 -9.01 -3.18 9.95
CA ALA A 160 -9.03 -1.72 9.83
C ALA A 160 -7.67 -1.19 9.37
N TRP A 161 -6.61 -1.66 9.98
CA TRP A 161 -5.24 -1.28 9.63
C TRP A 161 -4.85 -1.73 8.21
N GLU A 162 -5.14 -2.97 7.86
CA GLU A 162 -4.94 -3.48 6.48
C GLU A 162 -5.66 -2.63 5.43
N ASN A 163 -6.90 -2.22 5.71
CA ASN A 163 -7.67 -1.41 4.78
C ASN A 163 -7.10 0.00 4.62
N TYR A 164 -6.60 0.60 5.68
CA TYR A 164 -5.90 1.87 5.61
C TYR A 164 -4.72 1.80 4.64
N HIS A 165 -3.85 0.81 4.79
CA HIS A 165 -2.72 0.61 3.89
C HIS A 165 -3.13 0.26 2.45
N ARG A 166 -4.24 -0.48 2.28
CA ARG A 166 -4.77 -0.79 0.93
C ARG A 166 -5.25 0.46 0.20
N ILE A 167 -5.85 1.42 0.90
CA ILE A 167 -6.27 2.68 0.30
C ILE A 167 -5.05 3.47 -0.18
N LEU A 168 -4.02 3.60 0.65
CA LEU A 168 -2.77 4.27 0.28
C LEU A 168 -2.08 3.59 -0.92
N THR A 169 -2.10 2.26 -0.96
CA THR A 169 -1.54 1.50 -2.09
C THR A 169 -2.36 1.67 -3.37
N ALA A 170 -3.68 1.79 -3.25
CA ALA A 170 -4.57 1.97 -4.40
C ALA A 170 -4.44 3.36 -5.03
N GLU A 171 -4.03 4.35 -4.25
CA GLU A 171 -3.78 5.72 -4.72
C GLU A 171 -2.44 5.85 -5.46
N ALA A 172 -1.40 5.13 -5.02
CA ALA A 172 -0.06 5.14 -5.62
C ALA A 172 -0.01 4.44 -7.00
#